data_87dbc9906d3912c7a61ec563dfc59bd7
#
_entry.id   87dbc9906d3912c7a61ec563dfc59bd7
#
_cell.length_a   1.000
_cell.length_b   1.000
_cell.length_c   1.000
_cell.angle_alpha   90.00
_cell.angle_beta   90.00
_cell.angle_gamma   90.00
#
_symmetry.space_group_name_H-M   'P 1'
#
loop_
_entity.id
_entity.type
_entity.pdbx_description
1 polymer ?
#
loop_
_entity_poly.entity_id
_entity_poly.type
_entity_poly.pdbx_seq_one_letter_code
_entity_poly.pdbx_strand_id
1 'polypeptide(L)'
;ILEQLLDTALPTSGRLFLYLTVDKVVKRYAYLRRRHPELHGTVFHSTRKWFITQCERTGVPEHFTASLVGHHSARSANKLTYGLYSAGISDAQKRDIINQVRLPQEVLL
;
A
#
# COMPACT_ATOMS: atom_id res chain seq x y z
N ILE A 1 -14.15 -6.62 -4.53
CA ILE A 1 -13.31 -7.58 -3.76
C ILE A 1 -13.10 -7.08 -2.33
N LEU A 2 -12.67 -5.83 -2.12
CA LEU A 2 -12.42 -5.31 -0.77
C LEU A 2 -13.71 -5.24 0.07
N GLU A 3 -14.82 -4.79 -0.51
CA GLU A 3 -16.12 -4.76 0.16
C GLU A 3 -16.56 -6.15 0.59
N GLN A 4 -16.44 -7.15 -0.27
CA GLN A 4 -16.73 -8.55 0.05
C GLN A 4 -15.85 -9.08 1.19
N LEU A 5 -14.55 -8.71 1.22
CA LEU A 5 -13.64 -9.09 2.29
C LEU A 5 -14.02 -8.42 3.61
N LEU A 6 -14.44 -7.16 3.59
CA LEU A 6 -14.88 -6.43 4.78
C LEU A 6 -16.16 -7.06 5.36
N ASP A 7 -17.12 -7.39 4.52
CA ASP A 7 -18.38 -8.01 4.94
C ASP A 7 -18.21 -9.40 5.57
N THR A 8 -17.23 -10.16 5.09
CA THR A 8 -17.01 -11.53 5.56
C THR A 8 -16.02 -11.64 6.72
N ALA A 9 -15.00 -10.80 6.77
CA ALA A 9 -13.88 -10.94 7.70
C ALA A 9 -14.01 -10.08 8.98
N LEU A 10 -14.37 -8.80 8.83
CA LEU A 10 -14.40 -7.87 9.96
C LEU A 10 -15.42 -8.19 11.05
N PRO A 11 -16.65 -8.65 10.75
CA PRO A 11 -17.64 -8.93 11.77
C PRO A 11 -17.22 -10.03 12.76
N THR A 12 -16.37 -10.97 12.33
CA THR A 12 -16.01 -12.14 13.10
C THR A 12 -14.70 -12.04 13.86
N SER A 13 -13.70 -11.30 13.33
CA SER A 13 -12.35 -11.32 13.91
C SER A 13 -11.65 -9.97 13.93
N GLY A 14 -12.19 -8.95 13.28
CA GLY A 14 -11.52 -7.67 13.05
C GLY A 14 -10.31 -7.76 12.12
N ARG A 15 -10.07 -8.90 11.47
CA ARG A 15 -8.97 -9.13 10.54
C ARG A 15 -9.48 -9.16 9.11
N LEU A 16 -8.84 -8.40 8.23
CA LEU A 16 -9.16 -8.39 6.80
C LEU A 16 -8.88 -9.75 6.14
N PHE A 17 -7.82 -10.43 6.57
CA PHE A 17 -7.42 -11.76 6.10
C PHE A 17 -7.38 -12.73 7.26
N LEU A 18 -8.40 -13.56 7.40
CA LEU A 18 -8.61 -14.45 8.57
C LEU A 18 -7.47 -15.45 8.79
N TYR A 19 -6.93 -16.01 7.71
CA TYR A 19 -5.97 -17.12 7.77
C TYR A 19 -4.54 -16.72 7.37
N LEU A 20 -4.30 -15.44 7.06
CA LEU A 20 -2.98 -14.95 6.70
C LEU A 20 -2.25 -14.41 7.93
N THR A 21 -1.10 -14.98 8.21
CA THR A 21 -0.12 -14.43 9.14
C THR A 21 1.04 -13.83 8.36
N VAL A 22 1.82 -12.95 8.99
CA VAL A 22 3.02 -12.37 8.39
C VAL A 22 3.97 -13.47 7.90
N ASP A 23 4.17 -14.51 8.70
CA ASP A 23 5.00 -15.66 8.34
C ASP A 23 4.51 -16.38 7.07
N LYS A 24 3.20 -16.62 6.96
CA LYS A 24 2.62 -17.23 5.76
C LYS A 24 2.81 -16.37 4.51
N VAL A 25 2.67 -15.06 4.63
CA VAL A 25 2.89 -14.13 3.50
C VAL A 25 4.35 -14.16 3.06
N VAL A 26 5.28 -14.07 4.01
CA VAL A 26 6.73 -14.11 3.73
C VAL A 26 7.13 -15.44 3.08
N LYS A 27 6.66 -16.56 3.58
CA LYS A 27 6.92 -17.90 3.01
C LYS A 27 6.36 -18.04 1.60
N ARG A 28 5.13 -17.58 1.35
CA ARG A 28 4.54 -17.58 0.00
C ARG A 28 5.31 -16.72 -0.97
N TYR A 29 5.74 -15.53 -0.55
CA TYR A 29 6.56 -14.67 -1.40
C TYR A 29 7.92 -15.30 -1.70
N ALA A 30 8.57 -15.93 -0.72
CA ALA A 30 9.83 -16.66 -0.93
C ALA A 30 9.66 -17.84 -1.92
N TYR A 31 8.52 -18.53 -1.87
CA TYR A 31 8.19 -19.56 -2.84
C TYR A 31 8.04 -19.00 -4.26
N LEU A 32 7.28 -17.91 -4.43
CA LEU A 32 7.13 -17.23 -5.72
C LEU A 32 8.48 -16.77 -6.28
N ARG A 33 9.30 -16.14 -5.44
CA ARG A 33 10.62 -15.65 -5.83
C ARG A 33 11.54 -16.76 -6.35
N ARG A 34 11.45 -17.98 -5.82
CA ARG A 34 12.23 -19.12 -6.32
C ARG A 34 11.79 -19.58 -7.72
N ARG A 35 10.52 -19.41 -8.05
CA ARG A 35 9.94 -19.82 -9.34
C ARG A 35 10.01 -18.74 -10.41
N HIS A 36 10.25 -17.52 -10.03
CA HIS A 36 10.24 -16.33 -10.87
C HIS A 36 11.58 -15.60 -10.75
N PRO A 37 12.55 -15.85 -11.67
CA PRO A 37 13.87 -15.21 -11.63
C PRO A 37 13.82 -13.68 -11.63
N GLU A 38 12.81 -13.09 -12.26
CA GLU A 38 12.57 -11.64 -12.28
C GLU A 38 12.32 -11.05 -10.88
N LEU A 39 11.94 -11.87 -9.92
CA LEU A 39 11.75 -11.46 -8.53
C LEU A 39 12.99 -11.63 -7.66
N HIS A 40 14.11 -12.11 -8.22
CA HIS A 40 15.34 -12.26 -7.46
C HIS A 40 15.81 -10.91 -6.90
N GLY A 41 16.31 -10.93 -5.68
CA GLY A 41 16.70 -9.70 -4.96
C GLY A 41 15.57 -8.88 -4.35
N THR A 42 14.31 -9.28 -4.55
CA THR A 42 13.15 -8.61 -3.94
C THR A 42 12.68 -9.32 -2.67
N VAL A 43 11.97 -8.60 -1.82
CA VAL A 43 11.23 -9.11 -0.65
C VAL A 43 9.79 -8.65 -0.72
N PHE A 44 8.89 -9.22 0.08
CA PHE A 44 7.48 -8.78 0.07
C PHE A 44 7.34 -7.26 0.26
N HIS A 45 8.16 -6.66 1.10
CA HIS A 45 8.18 -5.21 1.31
C HIS A 45 8.53 -4.40 0.04
N SER A 46 9.11 -5.01 -0.98
CA SER A 46 9.36 -4.36 -2.28
C SER A 46 8.07 -3.92 -2.98
N THR A 47 6.93 -4.54 -2.67
CA THR A 47 5.61 -4.11 -3.16
C THR A 47 5.26 -2.69 -2.69
N ARG A 48 5.66 -2.33 -1.47
CA ARG A 48 5.50 -0.97 -0.94
C ARG A 48 6.35 0.03 -1.73
N LYS A 49 7.60 -0.30 -2.03
CA LYS A 49 8.46 0.54 -2.87
C LYS A 49 7.86 0.72 -4.26
N TRP A 50 7.33 -0.35 -4.84
CA TRP A 50 6.64 -0.29 -6.13
C TRP A 50 5.45 0.69 -6.08
N PHE A 51 4.59 0.60 -5.06
CA PHE A 51 3.44 1.49 -4.89
C PHE A 51 3.87 2.96 -4.79
N ILE A 52 4.87 3.27 -3.97
CA ILE A 52 5.43 4.63 -3.84
C ILE A 52 5.91 5.15 -5.20
N THR A 53 6.62 4.29 -5.96
CA THR A 53 7.10 4.65 -7.30
C THR A 53 5.94 4.91 -8.27
N GLN A 54 4.85 4.15 -8.20
CA GLN A 54 3.67 4.42 -9.02
C GLN A 54 3.01 5.76 -8.65
N CYS A 55 2.89 6.07 -7.37
CA CYS A 55 2.40 7.38 -6.93
C CYS A 55 3.26 8.53 -7.49
N GLU A 56 4.57 8.41 -7.40
CA GLU A 56 5.50 9.40 -7.97
C GLU A 56 5.30 9.57 -9.49
N ARG A 57 5.23 8.46 -10.23
CA ARG A 57 5.05 8.46 -11.69
C ARG A 57 3.69 9.02 -12.14
N THR A 58 2.68 8.92 -11.32
CA THR A 58 1.35 9.50 -11.57
C THR A 58 1.22 10.95 -11.09
N GLY A 59 2.30 11.54 -10.57
CA GLY A 59 2.33 12.93 -10.13
C GLY A 59 1.68 13.19 -8.77
N VAL A 60 1.49 12.15 -7.95
CA VAL A 60 0.97 12.31 -6.59
C VAL A 60 2.01 13.02 -5.73
N PRO A 61 1.65 14.10 -5.01
CA PRO A 61 2.57 14.79 -4.12
C PRO A 61 3.12 13.87 -3.02
N GLU A 62 4.39 14.05 -2.68
CA GLU A 62 5.10 13.19 -1.71
C GLU A 62 4.37 13.05 -0.38
N HIS A 63 3.85 14.15 0.18
CA HIS A 63 3.16 14.12 1.46
C HIS A 63 1.84 13.33 1.43
N PHE A 64 1.19 13.23 0.26
CA PHE A 64 0.00 12.39 0.08
C PHE A 64 0.40 10.91 0.07
N THR A 65 1.42 10.56 -0.68
CA THR A 65 1.98 9.20 -0.70
C THR A 65 2.45 8.78 0.69
N ALA A 66 3.16 9.66 1.40
CA ALA A 66 3.64 9.42 2.75
C ALA A 66 2.49 9.15 3.74
N SER A 67 1.39 9.90 3.62
CA SER A 67 0.18 9.68 4.44
C SER A 67 -0.43 8.30 4.20
N LEU A 68 -0.49 7.85 2.94
CA LEU A 68 -1.02 6.53 2.59
C LEU A 68 -0.16 5.38 3.11
N VAL A 69 1.15 5.52 2.99
CA VAL A 69 2.08 4.47 3.40
C VAL A 69 2.51 4.57 4.88
N GLY A 70 1.99 5.55 5.62
CA GLY A 70 2.28 5.70 7.05
C GLY A 70 3.68 6.23 7.37
N HIS A 71 4.29 7.01 6.49
CA HIS A 71 5.55 7.68 6.75
C HIS A 71 5.31 9.00 7.49
N HIS A 72 5.73 9.08 8.74
CA HIS A 72 5.54 10.29 9.56
C HIS A 72 6.43 11.47 9.17
N SER A 73 7.60 11.19 8.56
CA SER A 73 8.63 12.20 8.28
C SER A 73 8.34 13.09 7.07
N ALA A 74 7.42 12.72 6.21
CA ALA A 74 7.20 13.37 4.92
C ALA A 74 5.96 14.28 4.90
N ARG A 75 5.45 14.71 6.06
CA ARG A 75 4.26 15.56 6.08
C ARG A 75 4.47 16.96 5.53
N SER A 76 5.67 17.47 5.55
CA SER A 76 6.03 18.74 4.90
C SER A 76 7.49 19.10 5.18
N ALA A 77 8.16 19.76 4.23
CA ALA A 77 9.36 20.55 4.50
C ALA A 77 9.08 21.66 5.55
N ASN A 78 7.82 22.10 5.65
CA ASN A 78 7.35 23.00 6.69
C ASN A 78 6.52 22.21 7.72
N LYS A 79 7.20 21.59 8.68
CA LYS A 79 6.61 20.82 9.77
C LYS A 79 5.56 21.57 10.59
N LEU A 80 5.62 22.90 10.62
CA LEU A 80 4.68 23.75 11.35
C LEU A 80 3.28 23.70 10.73
N THR A 81 3.15 23.88 9.43
CA THR A 81 1.83 24.00 8.78
C THR A 81 1.13 22.66 8.67
N TYR A 82 1.76 21.66 8.05
CA TYR A 82 1.10 20.36 7.81
C TYR A 82 1.38 19.31 8.88
N GLY A 83 2.41 19.47 9.69
CA GLY A 83 2.74 18.54 10.76
C GLY A 83 1.94 18.75 12.05
N LEU A 84 1.70 20.01 12.43
CA LEU A 84 1.02 20.37 13.68
C LEU A 84 -0.45 20.74 13.51
N TYR A 85 -0.81 21.40 12.40
CA TYR A 85 -2.15 21.99 12.21
C TYR A 85 -3.03 21.24 11.21
N SER A 86 -2.48 20.31 10.46
CA SER A 86 -3.28 19.54 9.49
C SER A 86 -3.68 18.17 10.04
N ALA A 87 -4.95 17.83 9.90
CA ALA A 87 -5.45 16.47 10.14
C ALA A 87 -4.97 15.45 9.08
N GLY A 88 -4.22 15.91 8.06
CA GLY A 88 -3.78 15.09 6.94
C GLY A 88 -4.74 15.17 5.75
N ILE A 89 -4.54 14.31 4.76
CA ILE A 89 -5.41 14.22 3.57
C ILE A 89 -6.73 13.50 3.91
N SER A 90 -7.82 13.90 3.25
CA SER A 90 -9.11 13.28 3.42
C SER A 90 -9.17 11.85 2.87
N ASP A 91 -10.16 11.08 3.27
CA ASP A 91 -10.37 9.74 2.74
C ASP A 91 -10.76 9.75 1.25
N ALA A 92 -11.46 10.80 0.80
CA ALA A 92 -11.72 11.00 -0.63
C ALA A 92 -10.42 11.18 -1.41
N GLN A 93 -9.50 12.02 -0.94
CA GLN A 93 -8.19 12.21 -1.55
C GLN A 93 -7.37 10.90 -1.56
N LYS A 94 -7.38 10.14 -0.49
CA LYS A 94 -6.72 8.83 -0.42
C LYS A 94 -7.27 7.87 -1.48
N ARG A 95 -8.60 7.82 -1.61
CA ARG A 95 -9.30 6.99 -2.59
C ARG A 95 -8.92 7.37 -4.02
N ASP A 96 -8.89 8.66 -4.33
CA ASP A 96 -8.52 9.16 -5.66
C ASP A 96 -7.09 8.78 -6.02
N ILE A 97 -6.16 8.85 -5.08
CA ILE A 97 -4.77 8.43 -5.29
C ILE A 97 -4.70 6.93 -5.58
N ILE A 98 -5.36 6.11 -4.78
CA ILE A 98 -5.36 4.65 -4.98
C ILE A 98 -5.98 4.29 -6.34
N ASN A 99 -7.01 5.00 -6.78
CA ASN A 99 -7.63 4.79 -8.09
C ASN A 99 -6.75 5.20 -9.27
N GLN A 100 -5.75 6.06 -9.06
CA GLN A 100 -4.77 6.43 -10.10
C GLN A 100 -3.68 5.37 -10.28
N VAL A 101 -3.35 4.64 -9.22
CA VAL A 101 -2.36 3.57 -9.28
C VAL A 101 -2.95 2.35 -9.96
N ARG A 102 -2.38 1.96 -11.10
CA ARG A 102 -2.83 0.80 -11.88
C ARG A 102 -1.86 -0.36 -11.72
N LEU A 103 -2.40 -1.53 -11.48
CA LEU A 103 -1.63 -2.77 -11.60
C LEU A 103 -1.35 -3.04 -13.08
N PRO A 104 -0.20 -3.65 -13.41
CA PRO A 104 0.05 -4.15 -14.76
C PRO A 104 -1.08 -5.07 -15.22
N GLN A 105 -1.46 -4.99 -16.49
CA GLN A 105 -2.59 -5.76 -17.03
C GLN A 105 -2.41 -7.27 -16.86
N GLU A 106 -1.18 -7.75 -16.91
CA GLU A 106 -0.82 -9.15 -16.72
C GLU A 106 -1.16 -9.69 -15.31
N VAL A 107 -1.33 -8.79 -14.34
CA VAL A 107 -1.68 -9.14 -12.94
C VAL A 107 -3.20 -9.18 -12.73
N LEU A 108 -3.98 -8.62 -13.64
CA LEU A 108 -5.44 -8.53 -13.55
C LEU A 108 -6.19 -9.75 -14.11
N LEU A 109 -5.48 -10.77 -14.48
CA LEU A 109 -6.05 -12.02 -14.99
C LEU A 109 -6.67 -12.89 -13.88
#